data_ca0b4a94bbcad9ccb0210061ae626261
#
_entry.id   ca0b4a94bbcad9ccb0210061ae626261
#
_cell.length_a   1.000
_cell.length_b   1.000
_cell.length_c   1.000
_cell.angle_alpha   90.00
_cell.angle_beta   90.00
_cell.angle_gamma   90.00
#
_symmetry.space_group_name_H-M   'P 1'
#
loop_
_entity.id
_entity.type
_entity.pdbx_description
1 polymer ?
#
loop_
_entity_poly.entity_id
_entity_poly.type
_entity_poly.pdbx_seq_one_letter_code
_entity_poly.pdbx_strand_id
1 'polypeptide(L)'
;PRWNIPNDPAIRKIPTHSFADVLNLIGVGQQGAMIHRLNAWQGLLELARPDLVIGDFAPTLALAARGRIPSIMVGNGYTTPPRGRQMPPIRPWRDKIESFSADHEADILHSTNAALVARGDAPLEHLADMFHGDRTFVFTLPMVDPYARYRTTPTLPPFNLPRDIPQKSWEARPEKSVFLYMPRTHPRVKDAIEILGMLNVAAHGYISDLPESAVAQYSTASLKLHATPRNFDEVIERTRCRGK
;
A
#
# COMPACT_ATOMS: atom_id res chain seq x y z
N PRO A 1 -0.08 -17.49 3.47
CA PRO A 1 -0.42 -17.49 2.03
C PRO A 1 -0.17 -16.12 1.41
N ARG A 2 0.64 -16.07 0.36
CA ARG A 2 0.98 -14.82 -0.34
C ARG A 2 0.35 -14.80 -1.74
N TRP A 3 -0.03 -13.61 -2.19
CA TRP A 3 -0.34 -13.38 -3.58
C TRP A 3 0.95 -13.11 -4.34
N ASN A 4 1.21 -13.88 -5.40
CA ASN A 4 2.34 -13.59 -6.28
C ASN A 4 1.89 -12.47 -7.24
N ILE A 5 2.48 -11.30 -7.08
CA ILE A 5 2.32 -10.23 -8.05
C ILE A 5 3.19 -10.58 -9.25
N PRO A 6 2.61 -10.79 -10.44
CA PRO A 6 3.40 -11.06 -11.63
C PRO A 6 4.36 -9.89 -11.90
N ASN A 7 5.62 -10.20 -12.11
CA ASN A 7 6.63 -9.18 -12.44
C ASN A 7 6.68 -8.89 -13.96
N ASP A 8 5.52 -8.95 -14.62
CA ASP A 8 5.38 -8.70 -16.05
C ASP A 8 5.17 -7.20 -16.30
N PRO A 9 6.03 -6.54 -17.10
CA PRO A 9 5.87 -5.14 -17.47
C PRO A 9 4.54 -4.83 -18.18
N ALA A 10 3.95 -5.80 -18.88
CA ALA A 10 2.66 -5.63 -19.54
C ALA A 10 1.52 -5.43 -18.54
N ILE A 11 1.57 -6.09 -17.38
CA ILE A 11 0.58 -5.97 -16.31
C ILE A 11 0.56 -4.56 -15.72
N ARG A 12 1.72 -3.89 -15.64
CA ARG A 12 1.82 -2.52 -15.14
C ARG A 12 1.13 -1.47 -16.03
N LYS A 13 0.77 -1.83 -17.27
CA LYS A 13 0.07 -0.96 -18.23
C LYS A 13 -1.44 -1.08 -18.16
N ILE A 14 -1.98 -2.08 -17.45
CA ILE A 14 -3.43 -2.27 -17.32
C ILE A 14 -3.98 -1.14 -16.44
N PRO A 15 -4.96 -0.36 -16.94
CA PRO A 15 -5.55 0.71 -16.16
C PRO A 15 -6.23 0.15 -14.91
N THR A 16 -5.97 0.76 -13.76
CA THR A 16 -6.64 0.43 -12.50
C THR A 16 -7.49 1.62 -12.09
N HIS A 17 -8.79 1.44 -11.92
CA HIS A 17 -9.74 2.49 -11.56
C HIS A 17 -10.33 2.26 -10.17
N SER A 18 -10.52 1.01 -9.77
CA SER A 18 -10.92 0.61 -8.44
C SER A 18 -9.90 -0.34 -7.81
N PHE A 19 -10.05 -0.65 -6.54
CA PHE A 19 -9.19 -1.64 -5.88
C PHE A 19 -9.47 -3.07 -6.37
N ALA A 20 -10.66 -3.33 -6.94
CA ALA A 20 -10.98 -4.60 -7.58
C ALA A 20 -10.04 -4.90 -8.76
N ASP A 21 -9.65 -3.88 -9.53
CA ASP A 21 -8.68 -4.06 -10.61
C ASP A 21 -7.31 -4.49 -10.08
N VAL A 22 -6.89 -3.93 -8.93
CA VAL A 22 -5.65 -4.33 -8.26
C VAL A 22 -5.73 -5.80 -7.81
N LEU A 23 -6.87 -6.20 -7.23
CA LEU A 23 -7.10 -7.59 -6.84
C LEU A 23 -7.08 -8.54 -8.04
N ASN A 24 -7.69 -8.13 -9.15
CA ASN A 24 -7.68 -8.90 -10.39
C ASN A 24 -6.25 -9.08 -10.92
N LEU A 25 -5.45 -8.00 -10.94
CA LEU A 25 -4.04 -8.05 -11.37
C LEU A 25 -3.18 -9.01 -10.55
N ILE A 26 -3.43 -9.12 -9.24
CA ILE A 26 -2.71 -10.06 -8.37
C ILE A 26 -3.35 -11.46 -8.34
N GLY A 27 -4.32 -11.72 -9.21
CA GLY A 27 -4.92 -13.04 -9.42
C GLY A 27 -5.90 -13.48 -8.33
N VAL A 28 -6.54 -12.54 -7.62
CA VAL A 28 -7.55 -12.88 -6.60
C VAL A 28 -8.78 -13.53 -7.22
N GLY A 29 -9.17 -13.10 -8.42
CA GLY A 29 -10.32 -13.64 -9.16
C GLY A 29 -10.07 -15.00 -9.85
N GLN A 30 -8.83 -15.51 -9.84
CA GLN A 30 -8.53 -16.79 -10.48
C GLN A 30 -9.31 -17.94 -9.83
N GLN A 31 -9.88 -18.80 -10.67
CA GLN A 31 -10.69 -19.94 -10.23
C GLN A 31 -9.89 -20.85 -9.27
N GLY A 32 -10.48 -21.20 -8.14
CA GLY A 32 -9.86 -22.03 -7.11
C GLY A 32 -8.81 -21.32 -6.23
N ALA A 33 -8.32 -20.15 -6.62
CA ALA A 33 -7.27 -19.45 -5.86
C ALA A 33 -7.75 -19.07 -4.45
N MET A 34 -8.98 -18.66 -4.29
CA MET A 34 -9.54 -18.24 -3.00
C MET A 34 -9.69 -19.43 -2.03
N ILE A 35 -10.29 -20.54 -2.49
CA ILE A 35 -10.51 -21.70 -1.61
C ILE A 35 -9.19 -22.28 -1.10
N HIS A 36 -8.15 -22.36 -1.92
CA HIS A 36 -6.84 -22.84 -1.50
C HIS A 36 -6.21 -21.94 -0.42
N ARG A 37 -6.37 -20.61 -0.54
CA ARG A 37 -5.87 -19.67 0.46
C ARG A 37 -6.64 -19.75 1.78
N LEU A 38 -7.95 -19.85 1.70
CA LEU A 38 -8.79 -20.01 2.89
C LEU A 38 -8.46 -21.31 3.64
N ASN A 39 -8.28 -22.43 2.92
CA ASN A 39 -7.89 -23.68 3.52
C ASN A 39 -6.48 -23.63 4.15
N ALA A 40 -5.53 -22.97 3.49
CA ALA A 40 -4.19 -22.77 4.03
C ALA A 40 -4.23 -21.92 5.32
N TRP A 41 -5.03 -20.85 5.36
CA TRP A 41 -5.23 -20.07 6.59
C TRP A 41 -5.90 -20.90 7.67
N GLN A 42 -6.91 -21.69 7.34
CA GLN A 42 -7.56 -22.56 8.30
C GLN A 42 -6.57 -23.51 8.97
N GLY A 43 -5.73 -24.21 8.20
CA GLY A 43 -4.71 -25.10 8.76
C GLY A 43 -3.73 -24.37 9.68
N LEU A 44 -3.33 -23.13 9.33
CA LEU A 44 -2.47 -22.30 10.18
C LEU A 44 -3.17 -21.89 11.49
N LEU A 45 -4.45 -21.50 11.42
CA LEU A 45 -5.24 -21.11 12.59
C LEU A 45 -5.52 -22.30 13.52
N GLU A 46 -5.79 -23.48 12.96
CA GLU A 46 -5.95 -24.71 13.72
C GLU A 46 -4.67 -25.14 14.45
N LEU A 47 -3.51 -24.94 13.81
CA LEU A 47 -2.20 -25.22 14.41
C LEU A 47 -1.84 -24.20 15.50
N ALA A 48 -2.02 -22.91 15.22
CA ALA A 48 -1.63 -21.82 16.12
C ALA A 48 -2.62 -21.60 17.27
N ARG A 49 -3.91 -21.92 17.07
CA ARG A 49 -5.02 -21.74 18.02
C ARG A 49 -5.02 -20.36 18.69
N PRO A 50 -4.99 -19.25 17.91
CA PRO A 50 -4.94 -17.93 18.50
C PRO A 50 -6.30 -17.53 19.10
N ASP A 51 -6.28 -16.79 20.21
CA ASP A 51 -7.46 -16.16 20.80
C ASP A 51 -7.90 -14.89 20.05
N LEU A 52 -6.98 -14.30 19.28
CA LEU A 52 -7.18 -13.10 18.50
C LEU A 52 -6.25 -13.12 17.29
N VAL A 53 -6.73 -12.70 16.14
CA VAL A 53 -5.90 -12.43 14.96
C VAL A 53 -5.82 -10.94 14.67
N ILE A 54 -4.61 -10.47 14.33
CA ILE A 54 -4.38 -9.12 13.84
C ILE A 54 -3.76 -9.23 12.45
N GLY A 55 -4.39 -8.59 11.45
CA GLY A 55 -3.94 -8.64 10.07
C GLY A 55 -3.71 -7.23 9.50
N ASP A 56 -2.54 -7.00 8.90
CA ASP A 56 -2.27 -5.84 8.06
C ASP A 56 -2.38 -6.25 6.59
N PHE A 57 -3.33 -5.66 5.88
CA PHE A 57 -3.64 -6.01 4.48
C PHE A 57 -3.74 -7.53 4.27
N ALA A 58 -4.48 -8.21 5.11
CA ALA A 58 -4.63 -9.67 5.09
C ALA A 58 -6.09 -10.12 4.87
N PRO A 59 -6.72 -9.80 3.70
CA PRO A 59 -8.14 -10.04 3.47
C PRO A 59 -8.52 -11.53 3.56
N THR A 60 -7.66 -12.44 3.10
CA THR A 60 -7.94 -13.88 3.19
C THR A 60 -7.82 -14.43 4.62
N LEU A 61 -7.01 -13.80 5.48
CA LEU A 61 -7.01 -14.10 6.93
C LEU A 61 -8.31 -13.62 7.58
N ALA A 62 -8.75 -12.38 7.24
CA ALA A 62 -10.01 -11.86 7.75
C ALA A 62 -11.19 -12.77 7.43
N LEU A 63 -11.28 -13.26 6.20
CA LEU A 63 -12.29 -14.22 5.77
C LEU A 63 -12.17 -15.56 6.50
N ALA A 64 -10.97 -16.09 6.67
CA ALA A 64 -10.76 -17.38 7.34
C ALA A 64 -11.08 -17.34 8.84
N ALA A 65 -10.85 -16.20 9.51
CA ALA A 65 -11.16 -16.00 10.92
C ALA A 65 -12.63 -15.64 11.17
N ARG A 66 -13.35 -15.15 10.16
CA ARG A 66 -14.71 -14.61 10.29
C ARG A 66 -15.67 -15.58 10.98
N GLY A 67 -16.29 -15.12 12.06
CA GLY A 67 -17.24 -15.91 12.86
C GLY A 67 -16.63 -17.05 13.68
N ARG A 68 -15.29 -17.18 13.71
CA ARG A 68 -14.58 -18.24 14.45
C ARG A 68 -13.60 -17.69 15.49
N ILE A 69 -12.84 -16.67 15.11
CA ILE A 69 -11.78 -16.09 15.94
C ILE A 69 -11.93 -14.58 15.89
N PRO A 70 -11.92 -13.88 17.02
CA PRO A 70 -11.90 -12.43 17.06
C PRO A 70 -10.82 -11.86 16.16
N SER A 71 -11.14 -10.81 15.39
CA SER A 71 -10.23 -10.31 14.37
C SER A 71 -10.15 -8.79 14.35
N ILE A 72 -8.91 -8.28 14.28
CA ILE A 72 -8.60 -6.87 14.08
C ILE A 72 -7.86 -6.75 12.76
N MET A 73 -8.42 -5.97 11.83
CA MET A 73 -7.73 -5.63 10.60
C MET A 73 -7.19 -4.21 10.69
N VAL A 74 -5.96 -4.04 10.24
CA VAL A 74 -5.33 -2.74 10.10
C VAL A 74 -4.95 -2.51 8.64
N GLY A 75 -4.88 -1.26 8.23
CA GLY A 75 -4.46 -0.92 6.88
C GLY A 75 -4.36 0.57 6.69
N ASN A 76 -3.90 0.97 5.51
CA ASN A 76 -3.89 2.37 5.13
C ASN A 76 -5.16 2.72 4.33
N GLY A 77 -5.33 4.02 4.03
CA GLY A 77 -6.49 4.50 3.28
C GLY A 77 -6.69 3.80 1.94
N TYR A 78 -5.61 3.49 1.22
CA TYR A 78 -5.67 2.88 -0.11
C TYR A 78 -6.03 1.38 -0.06
N THR A 79 -5.45 0.62 0.88
CA THR A 79 -5.59 -0.84 0.95
C THR A 79 -6.84 -1.33 1.67
N THR A 80 -7.63 -0.39 2.25
CA THR A 80 -8.83 -0.72 3.00
C THR A 80 -10.02 0.05 2.45
N PRO A 81 -10.65 -0.44 1.37
CA PRO A 81 -11.88 0.16 0.82
C PRO A 81 -13.00 0.21 1.87
N PRO A 82 -13.92 1.20 1.82
CA PRO A 82 -15.06 1.26 2.73
C PRO A 82 -15.96 0.03 2.58
N ARG A 83 -16.43 -0.54 3.69
CA ARG A 83 -17.32 -1.70 3.71
C ARG A 83 -18.76 -1.36 3.33
N GLY A 84 -19.56 -2.39 3.06
CA GLY A 84 -21.01 -2.27 2.84
C GLY A 84 -21.37 -1.56 1.54
N ARG A 85 -20.50 -1.60 0.54
CA ARG A 85 -20.74 -0.97 -0.77
C ARG A 85 -19.79 -1.47 -1.84
N GLN A 86 -20.13 -1.18 -3.10
CA GLN A 86 -19.21 -1.32 -4.23
C GLN A 86 -17.93 -0.50 -3.99
N MET A 87 -16.78 -1.02 -4.39
CA MET A 87 -15.49 -0.37 -4.22
C MET A 87 -15.44 0.96 -4.99
N PRO A 88 -15.20 2.09 -4.31
CA PRO A 88 -15.11 3.38 -4.98
C PRO A 88 -13.86 3.50 -5.87
N PRO A 89 -13.81 4.52 -6.75
CA PRO A 89 -12.60 4.83 -7.50
C PRO A 89 -11.42 5.11 -6.58
N ILE A 90 -10.25 4.59 -6.92
CA ILE A 90 -8.99 4.87 -6.20
C ILE A 90 -8.40 6.26 -6.53
N ARG A 91 -9.00 6.96 -7.50
CA ARG A 91 -8.64 8.34 -7.86
C ARG A 91 -9.78 9.26 -7.45
N PRO A 92 -9.63 10.07 -6.38
CA PRO A 92 -10.73 10.86 -5.82
C PRO A 92 -11.30 11.92 -6.77
N TRP A 93 -10.56 12.27 -7.84
CA TRP A 93 -11.03 13.19 -8.91
C TRP A 93 -11.86 12.50 -10.00
N ARG A 94 -12.08 11.18 -9.92
CA ARG A 94 -12.98 10.43 -10.79
C ARG A 94 -14.25 10.07 -10.04
N ASP A 95 -15.39 10.37 -10.65
CA ASP A 95 -16.68 10.15 -9.99
C ASP A 95 -17.33 8.81 -10.38
N LYS A 96 -16.88 8.23 -11.49
CA LYS A 96 -17.48 6.99 -12.04
C LYS A 96 -16.49 5.84 -12.00
N ILE A 97 -17.03 4.66 -11.71
CA ILE A 97 -16.35 3.39 -11.90
C ILE A 97 -16.53 2.99 -13.37
N GLU A 98 -15.45 2.58 -14.02
CA GLU A 98 -15.49 2.01 -15.35
C GLU A 98 -16.17 0.63 -15.32
N SER A 99 -16.86 0.26 -16.40
CA SER A 99 -17.59 -1.01 -16.45
C SER A 99 -16.71 -2.23 -16.18
N PHE A 100 -15.50 -2.27 -16.75
CA PHE A 100 -14.57 -3.37 -16.51
C PHE A 100 -14.15 -3.51 -15.03
N SER A 101 -14.10 -2.42 -14.28
CA SER A 101 -13.80 -2.45 -12.83
C SER A 101 -14.98 -3.04 -12.06
N ALA A 102 -16.19 -2.74 -12.46
CA ALA A 102 -17.39 -3.35 -11.88
C ALA A 102 -17.47 -4.85 -12.21
N ASP A 103 -17.12 -5.24 -13.44
CA ASP A 103 -17.05 -6.65 -13.86
C ASP A 103 -16.00 -7.41 -13.04
N HIS A 104 -14.78 -6.86 -12.88
CA HIS A 104 -13.75 -7.46 -12.04
C HIS A 104 -14.22 -7.63 -10.59
N GLU A 105 -14.90 -6.63 -10.02
CA GLU A 105 -15.45 -6.72 -8.66
C GLU A 105 -16.49 -7.84 -8.55
N ALA A 106 -17.40 -7.94 -9.51
CA ALA A 106 -18.42 -8.97 -9.55
C ALA A 106 -17.82 -10.38 -9.68
N ASP A 107 -16.85 -10.57 -10.56
CA ASP A 107 -16.17 -11.86 -10.79
C ASP A 107 -15.41 -12.31 -9.53
N ILE A 108 -14.70 -11.39 -8.90
CA ILE A 108 -13.95 -11.69 -7.66
C ILE A 108 -14.93 -11.98 -6.51
N LEU A 109 -16.00 -11.22 -6.38
CA LEU A 109 -17.04 -11.47 -5.38
C LEU A 109 -17.68 -12.84 -5.58
N HIS A 110 -18.03 -13.19 -6.82
CA HIS A 110 -18.59 -14.48 -7.18
C HIS A 110 -17.65 -15.63 -6.78
N SER A 111 -16.38 -15.57 -7.18
CA SER A 111 -15.39 -16.61 -6.88
C SER A 111 -15.08 -16.70 -5.37
N THR A 112 -15.08 -15.57 -4.66
CA THR A 112 -14.91 -15.51 -3.22
C THR A 112 -16.10 -16.18 -2.51
N ASN A 113 -17.32 -15.85 -2.91
CA ASN A 113 -18.53 -16.41 -2.34
C ASN A 113 -18.66 -17.90 -2.61
N ALA A 114 -18.29 -18.37 -3.80
CA ALA A 114 -18.23 -19.79 -4.10
C ALA A 114 -17.29 -20.54 -3.15
N ALA A 115 -16.12 -19.97 -2.83
CA ALA A 115 -15.17 -20.54 -1.88
C ALA A 115 -15.69 -20.50 -0.44
N LEU A 116 -16.36 -19.45 -0.02
CA LEU A 116 -16.98 -19.34 1.31
C LEU A 116 -18.10 -20.38 1.49
N VAL A 117 -19.01 -20.45 0.52
CA VAL A 117 -20.13 -21.42 0.56
C VAL A 117 -19.62 -22.87 0.58
N ALA A 118 -18.58 -23.19 -0.22
CA ALA A 118 -17.96 -24.53 -0.20
C ALA A 118 -17.37 -24.91 1.17
N ARG A 119 -17.09 -23.92 2.02
CA ARG A 119 -16.61 -24.11 3.40
C ARG A 119 -17.74 -24.07 4.46
N GLY A 120 -18.97 -23.85 4.04
CA GLY A 120 -20.10 -23.63 4.95
C GLY A 120 -20.13 -22.22 5.57
N ASP A 121 -19.36 -21.27 5.01
CA ASP A 121 -19.34 -19.89 5.47
C ASP A 121 -20.41 -19.05 4.77
N ALA A 122 -20.94 -18.03 5.45
CA ALA A 122 -21.89 -17.10 4.84
C ALA A 122 -21.20 -16.27 3.74
N PRO A 123 -21.85 -16.05 2.59
CA PRO A 123 -21.30 -15.22 1.52
C PRO A 123 -21.16 -13.74 1.96
N LEU A 124 -20.38 -12.98 1.19
CA LEU A 124 -20.28 -11.54 1.31
C LEU A 124 -21.37 -10.88 0.44
N GLU A 125 -21.90 -9.77 0.90
CA GLU A 125 -22.77 -8.90 0.10
C GLU A 125 -21.91 -8.00 -0.82
N HIS A 126 -20.81 -7.47 -0.29
CA HIS A 126 -19.90 -6.61 -1.01
C HIS A 126 -18.45 -7.12 -0.91
N LEU A 127 -17.71 -7.05 -2.02
CA LEU A 127 -16.32 -7.52 -2.05
C LEU A 127 -15.43 -6.74 -1.06
N ALA A 128 -15.70 -5.44 -0.85
CA ALA A 128 -14.98 -4.62 0.09
C ALA A 128 -14.96 -5.18 1.52
N ASP A 129 -15.98 -5.96 1.89
CA ASP A 129 -16.11 -6.54 3.24
C ASP A 129 -15.01 -7.56 3.56
N MET A 130 -14.35 -8.12 2.54
CA MET A 130 -13.22 -9.03 2.74
C MET A 130 -12.01 -8.38 3.44
N PHE A 131 -11.90 -7.06 3.44
CA PHE A 131 -10.80 -6.32 4.08
C PHE A 131 -11.05 -5.99 5.55
N HIS A 132 -12.22 -6.38 6.07
CA HIS A 132 -12.66 -5.97 7.38
C HIS A 132 -12.77 -7.18 8.34
N GLY A 133 -12.30 -6.97 9.57
CA GLY A 133 -12.52 -7.88 10.70
C GLY A 133 -13.67 -7.41 11.58
N ASP A 134 -13.77 -7.98 12.77
CA ASP A 134 -14.72 -7.51 13.80
C ASP A 134 -14.43 -6.07 14.19
N ARG A 135 -13.15 -5.70 14.17
CA ARG A 135 -12.67 -4.32 14.25
C ARG A 135 -11.72 -4.04 13.10
N THR A 136 -11.79 -2.82 12.57
CA THR A 136 -10.90 -2.37 11.49
C THR A 136 -10.42 -0.96 11.79
N PHE A 137 -9.10 -0.77 11.71
CA PHE A 137 -8.45 0.53 11.90
C PHE A 137 -7.74 0.94 10.62
N VAL A 138 -8.07 2.13 10.13
CA VAL A 138 -7.47 2.68 8.91
C VAL A 138 -6.56 3.84 9.30
N PHE A 139 -5.27 3.67 9.06
CA PHE A 139 -4.25 4.67 9.36
C PHE A 139 -3.93 5.49 8.11
N THR A 140 -4.43 6.72 8.06
CA THR A 140 -4.21 7.62 6.93
C THR A 140 -4.52 9.06 7.31
N LEU A 141 -3.99 10.00 6.53
CA LEU A 141 -4.42 11.39 6.58
C LEU A 141 -5.61 11.59 5.62
N PRO A 142 -6.66 12.32 6.01
CA PRO A 142 -7.84 12.52 5.16
C PRO A 142 -7.51 13.08 3.76
N MET A 143 -6.48 13.93 3.67
CA MET A 143 -6.06 14.56 2.40
C MET A 143 -5.43 13.59 1.39
N VAL A 144 -4.94 12.42 1.84
CA VAL A 144 -4.34 11.39 0.97
C VAL A 144 -5.16 10.11 0.93
N ASP A 145 -6.31 10.06 1.59
CA ASP A 145 -7.21 8.92 1.55
C ASP A 145 -8.07 8.97 0.27
N PRO A 146 -7.92 8.02 -0.66
CA PRO A 146 -8.71 8.01 -1.88
C PRO A 146 -10.21 7.84 -1.63
N TYR A 147 -10.57 7.31 -0.46
CA TYR A 147 -11.94 7.02 -0.09
C TYR A 147 -12.51 7.96 0.98
N ALA A 148 -11.85 9.07 1.31
CA ALA A 148 -12.26 9.96 2.40
C ALA A 148 -13.74 10.35 2.35
N ARG A 149 -14.26 10.69 1.15
CA ARG A 149 -15.69 11.06 0.94
C ARG A 149 -16.68 9.89 1.08
N TYR A 150 -16.20 8.66 1.12
CA TYR A 150 -17.03 7.46 1.18
C TYR A 150 -16.97 6.77 2.54
N ARG A 151 -16.07 7.19 3.44
CA ARG A 151 -15.94 6.59 4.76
C ARG A 151 -17.00 7.09 5.71
N THR A 152 -17.58 6.16 6.45
CA THR A 152 -18.53 6.43 7.54
C THR A 152 -17.86 6.37 8.91
N THR A 153 -16.66 5.83 8.99
CA THR A 153 -15.87 5.73 10.23
C THR A 153 -14.63 6.60 10.12
N PRO A 154 -14.23 7.29 11.21
CA PRO A 154 -13.03 8.10 11.21
C PRO A 154 -11.78 7.26 10.97
N THR A 155 -10.81 7.86 10.29
CA THR A 155 -9.47 7.31 10.15
C THR A 155 -8.59 7.74 11.31
N LEU A 156 -7.57 6.95 11.60
CA LEU A 156 -6.54 7.29 12.59
C LEU A 156 -5.34 7.92 11.87
N PRO A 157 -4.64 8.86 12.51
CA PRO A 157 -3.41 9.38 11.94
C PRO A 157 -2.37 8.24 11.83
N PRO A 158 -1.54 8.24 10.78
CA PRO A 158 -0.41 7.32 10.72
C PRO A 158 0.53 7.57 11.90
N PHE A 159 1.07 6.51 12.45
CA PHE A 159 2.07 6.61 13.52
C PHE A 159 3.41 6.08 13.01
N ASN A 160 4.47 6.78 13.36
CA ASN A 160 5.83 6.33 13.14
C ASN A 160 6.38 5.81 14.46
N LEU A 161 6.78 4.54 14.47
CA LEU A 161 7.61 4.07 15.57
C LEU A 161 8.98 4.72 15.46
N PRO A 162 9.53 5.28 16.55
CA PRO A 162 10.90 5.78 16.54
C PRO A 162 11.82 4.66 16.07
N ARG A 163 12.56 4.89 15.01
CA ARG A 163 13.63 4.00 14.59
C ARG A 163 14.93 4.57 15.09
N ASP A 164 15.72 3.76 15.80
CA ASP A 164 17.11 4.07 16.12
C ASP A 164 17.95 3.98 14.82
N ILE A 165 17.70 4.90 13.91
CA ILE A 165 18.56 5.09 12.74
C ILE A 165 19.66 6.03 13.20
N PRO A 166 20.94 5.61 13.14
CA PRO A 166 22.05 6.47 13.50
C PRO A 166 21.98 7.77 12.70
N GLN A 167 21.73 8.85 13.38
CA GLN A 167 21.67 10.18 12.77
C GLN A 167 23.09 10.63 12.44
N LYS A 168 23.54 10.37 11.22
CA LYS A 168 24.64 11.18 10.68
C LYS A 168 24.05 12.53 10.29
N SER A 169 24.35 13.55 11.08
CA SER A 169 23.93 14.90 10.79
C SER A 169 24.41 15.32 9.39
N TRP A 170 23.52 15.77 8.56
CA TRP A 170 23.89 16.52 7.37
C TRP A 170 23.88 18.00 7.72
N GLU A 171 24.77 18.77 7.15
CA GLU A 171 24.76 20.21 7.33
C GLU A 171 23.51 20.81 6.67
N ALA A 172 22.69 21.48 7.50
CA ALA A 172 21.54 22.22 6.99
C ALA A 172 22.03 23.44 6.22
N ARG A 173 21.68 23.55 4.93
CA ARG A 173 21.88 24.80 4.21
C ARG A 173 20.67 25.72 4.41
N PRO A 174 20.86 27.03 4.62
CA PRO A 174 19.79 27.97 4.95
C PRO A 174 18.83 28.24 3.79
N GLU A 175 19.16 27.80 2.60
CA GLU A 175 18.39 28.04 1.37
C GLU A 175 17.54 26.83 0.97
N LYS A 176 16.72 27.00 -0.06
CA LYS A 176 15.83 25.96 -0.60
C LYS A 176 16.59 24.65 -0.82
N SER A 177 16.11 23.59 -0.21
CA SER A 177 16.66 22.25 -0.36
C SER A 177 15.60 21.26 -0.80
N VAL A 178 16.02 20.22 -1.52
CA VAL A 178 15.17 19.16 -2.04
C VAL A 178 15.65 17.83 -1.46
N PHE A 179 14.72 16.97 -1.06
CA PHE A 179 15.00 15.58 -0.73
C PHE A 179 14.32 14.66 -1.74
N LEU A 180 15.11 13.78 -2.37
CA LEU A 180 14.66 12.77 -3.31
C LEU A 180 14.57 11.41 -2.60
N TYR A 181 13.39 10.77 -2.64
CA TYR A 181 13.22 9.38 -2.28
C TYR A 181 12.60 8.62 -3.44
N MET A 182 13.34 7.67 -4.01
CA MET A 182 12.87 6.87 -5.14
C MET A 182 13.40 5.42 -5.07
N PRO A 183 12.65 4.43 -5.56
CA PRO A 183 13.21 3.09 -5.79
C PRO A 183 14.09 3.09 -7.06
N ARG A 184 15.18 2.33 -7.04
CA ARG A 184 16.08 2.16 -8.21
C ARG A 184 15.34 1.66 -9.46
N THR A 185 14.28 0.90 -9.25
CA THR A 185 13.46 0.35 -10.33
C THR A 185 12.52 1.36 -10.98
N HIS A 186 12.43 2.59 -10.46
CA HIS A 186 11.56 3.62 -11.05
C HIS A 186 12.11 4.05 -12.42
N PRO A 187 11.30 4.06 -13.50
CA PRO A 187 11.78 4.31 -14.87
C PRO A 187 12.42 5.70 -15.08
N ARG A 188 12.04 6.67 -14.23
CA ARG A 188 12.53 8.06 -14.31
C ARG A 188 13.60 8.40 -13.26
N VAL A 189 14.21 7.39 -12.60
CA VAL A 189 15.19 7.65 -11.54
C VAL A 189 16.44 8.36 -12.07
N LYS A 190 16.90 8.00 -13.27
CA LYS A 190 18.05 8.64 -13.92
C LYS A 190 17.77 10.10 -14.26
N ASP A 191 16.60 10.36 -14.86
CA ASP A 191 16.18 11.73 -15.20
C ASP A 191 16.11 12.60 -13.94
N ALA A 192 15.59 12.08 -12.83
CA ALA A 192 15.50 12.81 -11.56
C ALA A 192 16.89 13.15 -11.01
N ILE A 193 17.86 12.23 -11.10
CA ILE A 193 19.24 12.46 -10.68
C ILE A 193 19.88 13.55 -11.55
N GLU A 194 19.74 13.47 -12.86
CA GLU A 194 20.30 14.44 -13.82
C GLU A 194 19.73 15.83 -13.60
N ILE A 195 18.39 15.95 -13.50
CA ILE A 195 17.71 17.23 -13.24
C ILE A 195 18.19 17.85 -11.94
N LEU A 196 18.25 17.09 -10.84
CA LEU A 196 18.71 17.59 -9.55
C LEU A 196 20.19 17.97 -9.57
N GLY A 197 21.00 17.26 -10.35
CA GLY A 197 22.41 17.60 -10.56
C GLY A 197 22.62 18.93 -11.32
N MET A 198 21.66 19.30 -12.18
CA MET A 198 21.68 20.56 -12.96
C MET A 198 21.09 21.75 -12.21
N LEU A 199 20.22 21.49 -11.22
CA LEU A 199 19.59 22.57 -10.46
C LEU A 199 20.57 23.18 -9.47
N ASN A 200 20.57 24.52 -9.40
CA ASN A 200 21.36 25.25 -8.39
C ASN A 200 20.64 25.28 -7.03
N VAL A 201 20.29 24.08 -6.53
CA VAL A 201 19.67 23.86 -5.23
C VAL A 201 20.40 22.74 -4.49
N ALA A 202 20.49 22.84 -3.19
CA ALA A 202 21.04 21.76 -2.40
C ALA A 202 20.06 20.56 -2.41
N ALA A 203 20.45 19.47 -3.04
CA ALA A 203 19.63 18.28 -3.11
C ALA A 203 20.27 17.13 -2.29
N HIS A 204 19.44 16.42 -1.55
CA HIS A 204 19.79 15.18 -0.89
C HIS A 204 18.88 14.08 -1.38
N GLY A 205 19.35 12.84 -1.46
CA GLY A 205 18.52 11.74 -1.93
C GLY A 205 18.88 10.42 -1.30
N TYR A 206 17.86 9.56 -1.24
CA TYR A 206 18.02 8.14 -0.97
C TYR A 206 17.30 7.36 -2.07
N ILE A 207 18.03 6.49 -2.73
CA ILE A 207 17.50 5.58 -3.75
C ILE A 207 17.61 4.17 -3.19
N SER A 208 16.46 3.53 -2.95
CA SER A 208 16.46 2.17 -2.41
C SER A 208 17.14 1.18 -3.37
N ASP A 209 17.86 0.23 -2.83
CA ASP A 209 18.59 -0.82 -3.57
C ASP A 209 19.69 -0.30 -4.51
N LEU A 210 20.14 0.95 -4.31
CA LEU A 210 21.29 1.48 -5.04
C LEU A 210 22.59 0.94 -4.40
N PRO A 211 23.49 0.30 -5.16
CA PRO A 211 24.78 -0.15 -4.65
C PRO A 211 25.62 1.02 -4.11
N GLU A 212 26.36 0.81 -3.05
CA GLU A 212 27.16 1.86 -2.42
C GLU A 212 28.18 2.49 -3.38
N SER A 213 28.73 1.69 -4.29
CA SER A 213 29.62 2.17 -5.36
C SER A 213 28.92 3.17 -6.30
N ALA A 214 27.64 2.98 -6.57
CA ALA A 214 26.86 3.87 -7.43
C ALA A 214 26.41 5.14 -6.68
N VAL A 215 26.30 5.12 -5.36
CA VAL A 215 26.01 6.33 -4.55
C VAL A 215 27.07 7.40 -4.79
N ALA A 216 28.35 7.03 -4.77
CA ALA A 216 29.45 7.97 -5.03
C ALA A 216 29.44 8.46 -6.48
N GLN A 217 29.15 7.57 -7.44
CA GLN A 217 29.12 7.89 -8.87
C GLN A 217 28.02 8.92 -9.24
N TYR A 218 26.85 8.81 -8.63
CA TYR A 218 25.70 9.67 -8.91
C TYR A 218 25.63 10.92 -8.02
N SER A 219 26.47 11.02 -7.00
CA SER A 219 26.56 12.23 -6.18
C SER A 219 27.33 13.33 -6.92
N THR A 220 26.83 14.57 -6.85
CA THR A 220 27.43 15.75 -7.45
C THR A 220 27.65 16.84 -6.39
N ALA A 221 28.16 18.00 -6.76
CA ALA A 221 28.28 19.14 -5.86
C ALA A 221 26.92 19.64 -5.33
N SER A 222 25.86 19.51 -6.12
CA SER A 222 24.50 19.94 -5.79
C SER A 222 23.61 18.80 -5.27
N LEU A 223 23.88 17.54 -5.62
CA LEU A 223 23.12 16.36 -5.19
C LEU A 223 23.99 15.40 -4.37
N LYS A 224 23.66 15.21 -3.10
CA LYS A 224 24.31 14.23 -2.24
C LYS A 224 23.37 13.03 -2.02
N LEU A 225 23.74 11.89 -2.57
CA LEU A 225 23.04 10.64 -2.30
C LEU A 225 23.52 9.98 -1.01
N HIS A 226 22.62 9.35 -0.28
CA HIS A 226 22.88 8.62 0.96
C HIS A 226 22.78 7.11 0.70
N ALA A 227 23.72 6.35 1.26
CA ALA A 227 23.72 4.89 1.15
C ALA A 227 22.65 4.22 2.04
N THR A 228 22.19 4.93 3.07
CA THR A 228 21.18 4.44 4.02
C THR A 228 19.96 5.37 4.04
N PRO A 229 18.77 4.84 4.37
CA PRO A 229 17.58 5.66 4.57
C PRO A 229 17.84 6.73 5.63
N ARG A 230 17.22 7.90 5.43
CA ARG A 230 17.27 9.00 6.40
C ARG A 230 16.01 9.03 7.24
N ASN A 231 16.10 9.57 8.46
CA ASN A 231 14.94 9.80 9.29
C ASN A 231 14.05 10.88 8.64
N PHE A 232 12.75 10.60 8.46
CA PHE A 232 11.82 11.54 7.85
C PHE A 232 11.66 12.83 8.66
N ASP A 233 11.72 12.78 9.98
CA ASP A 233 11.62 13.98 10.82
C ASP A 233 12.81 14.91 10.55
N GLU A 234 14.03 14.35 10.47
CA GLU A 234 15.23 15.10 10.09
C GLU A 234 15.10 15.69 8.68
N VAL A 235 14.57 14.90 7.72
CA VAL A 235 14.36 15.37 6.35
C VAL A 235 13.37 16.54 6.31
N ILE A 236 12.23 16.42 7.01
CA ILE A 236 11.20 17.47 7.04
C ILE A 236 11.72 18.75 7.70
N GLU A 237 12.45 18.64 8.81
CA GLU A 237 13.03 19.80 9.48
C GLU A 237 14.02 20.57 8.61
N ARG A 238 14.80 19.86 7.80
CA ARG A 238 15.90 20.42 7.02
C ARG A 238 15.52 20.83 5.59
N THR A 239 14.41 20.31 5.08
CA THR A 239 13.90 20.66 3.74
C THR A 239 12.72 21.64 3.78
N ARG A 240 12.54 22.38 4.86
CA ARG A 240 11.48 23.37 4.97
C ARG A 240 11.57 24.40 3.85
N CYS A 241 10.64 24.30 2.90
CA CYS A 241 10.26 25.45 2.09
C CYS A 241 9.56 26.46 3.02
N ARG A 242 10.21 27.56 3.37
CA ARG A 242 9.48 28.72 3.91
C ARG A 242 8.61 29.26 2.78
N GLY A 243 7.38 28.77 2.66
CA GLY A 243 6.38 29.45 1.87
C GLY A 243 6.14 30.82 2.49
N LYS A 244 6.25 31.87 1.68
CA LYS A 244 5.65 33.16 1.98
C LYS A 244 4.17 33.06 1.79
#